data_a08edf1350b0650c2477aeac58209b81
#
_entry.id   a08edf1350b0650c2477aeac58209b81
#
_cell.length_a   1.000
_cell.length_b   1.000
_cell.length_c   1.000
_cell.angle_alpha   90.00
_cell.angle_beta   90.00
_cell.angle_gamma   90.00
#
_symmetry.space_group_name_H-M   'P 1'
#
loop_
_entity.id
_entity.type
_entity.pdbx_description
1 polymer ?
#
loop_
_entity_poly.entity_id
_entity_poly.type
_entity_poly.pdbx_seq_one_letter_code
_entity_poly.pdbx_strand_id
1 'polypeptide(L)'
;MPIKFHEGSKTFHIYNKHLSYITCIMENGQMENLYYGKAIRDKEDFSYLHEEIMRSLMAVCVPEPGLLSMQYTKQEYPVYGTGDYRSPALTVRQENGSEIVDFKYVSHEIYGGKKKLAGLPATYTERQEEATSLDITPVSYTHLR
;
A
#
# COMPACT_ATOMS: atom_id res chain seq x y z
N MET A 1 -15.19 -10.72 6.73
CA MET A 1 -14.94 -9.97 5.48
C MET A 1 -13.80 -10.66 4.75
N PRO A 2 -13.99 -11.24 3.56
CA PRO A 2 -12.91 -11.94 2.89
C PRO A 2 -11.81 -10.99 2.42
N ILE A 3 -10.58 -11.45 2.54
CA ILE A 3 -9.39 -10.81 2.00
C ILE A 3 -8.70 -11.83 1.12
N LYS A 4 -8.43 -11.49 -0.11
CA LYS A 4 -7.70 -12.34 -1.05
C LYS A 4 -6.42 -11.66 -1.48
N PHE A 5 -5.38 -12.45 -1.64
CA PHE A 5 -4.15 -12.05 -2.27
C PHE A 5 -3.97 -12.82 -3.57
N HIS A 6 -3.85 -12.10 -4.66
CA HIS A 6 -3.59 -12.63 -6.00
C HIS A 6 -2.09 -12.54 -6.27
N GLU A 7 -1.40 -13.65 -6.14
CA GLU A 7 0.06 -13.72 -6.18
C GLU A 7 0.63 -13.29 -7.54
N GLY A 8 -0.05 -13.67 -8.63
CA GLY A 8 0.38 -13.34 -9.98
C GLY A 8 0.36 -11.84 -10.29
N SER A 9 -0.67 -11.12 -9.84
CA SER A 9 -0.82 -9.68 -10.01
C SER A 9 -0.35 -8.87 -8.79
N LYS A 10 0.12 -9.55 -7.72
CA LYS A 10 0.52 -8.97 -6.43
C LYS A 10 -0.54 -8.02 -5.86
N THR A 11 -1.80 -8.40 -5.96
CA THR A 11 -2.95 -7.55 -5.61
C THR A 11 -3.72 -8.11 -4.42
N PHE A 12 -4.04 -7.25 -3.47
CA PHE A 12 -4.95 -7.54 -2.38
C PHE A 12 -6.35 -7.06 -2.72
N HIS A 13 -7.35 -7.91 -2.57
CA HIS A 13 -8.75 -7.56 -2.68
C HIS A 13 -9.45 -7.80 -1.34
N ILE A 14 -9.79 -6.72 -0.66
CA ILE A 14 -10.52 -6.69 0.60
C ILE A 14 -11.97 -6.33 0.26
N TYR A 15 -12.93 -7.20 0.53
CA TYR A 15 -14.29 -6.94 0.09
C TYR A 15 -15.37 -7.52 0.99
N ASN A 16 -16.56 -7.01 0.81
CA ASN A 16 -17.80 -7.58 1.33
C ASN A 16 -18.91 -7.39 0.28
N LYS A 17 -20.18 -7.64 0.66
CA LYS A 17 -21.32 -7.48 -0.25
C LYS A 17 -21.60 -6.03 -0.70
N HIS A 18 -20.98 -5.05 -0.05
CA HIS A 18 -21.25 -3.61 -0.30
C HIS A 18 -20.03 -2.87 -0.85
N LEU A 19 -18.84 -3.30 -0.49
CA LEU A 19 -17.59 -2.55 -0.68
C LEU A 19 -16.48 -3.43 -1.18
N SER A 20 -15.64 -2.89 -2.06
CA SER A 20 -14.34 -3.41 -2.44
C SER A 20 -13.26 -2.38 -2.18
N TYR A 21 -12.14 -2.84 -1.64
CA TYR A 21 -10.90 -2.11 -1.48
C TYR A 21 -9.79 -2.93 -2.10
N ILE A 22 -9.09 -2.37 -3.08
CA ILE A 22 -8.09 -3.08 -3.86
C ILE A 22 -6.79 -2.28 -3.84
N THR A 23 -5.73 -2.95 -3.44
CA THR A 23 -4.37 -2.38 -3.42
C THR A 23 -3.39 -3.38 -4.03
N CYS A 24 -2.32 -2.89 -4.63
CA CYS A 24 -1.30 -3.75 -5.22
C CYS A 24 0.10 -3.36 -4.74
N ILE A 25 1.03 -4.30 -4.92
CA ILE A 25 2.45 -4.09 -4.74
C ILE A 25 3.03 -3.73 -6.10
N MET A 26 3.54 -2.51 -6.23
CA MET A 26 4.16 -2.01 -7.46
C MET A 26 5.54 -2.67 -7.70
N GLU A 27 6.07 -2.52 -8.91
CA GLU A 27 7.39 -3.06 -9.28
C GLU A 27 8.54 -2.53 -8.41
N ASN A 28 8.42 -1.27 -7.94
CA ASN A 28 9.39 -0.68 -7.02
C ASN A 28 9.25 -1.16 -5.56
N GLY A 29 8.28 -2.02 -5.27
CA GLY A 29 7.99 -2.58 -3.95
C GLY A 29 7.11 -1.70 -3.05
N GLN A 30 6.71 -0.53 -3.49
CA GLN A 30 5.74 0.30 -2.78
C GLN A 30 4.31 -0.14 -3.06
N MET A 31 3.37 0.32 -2.26
CA MET A 31 1.96 -0.08 -2.40
C MET A 31 1.12 1.03 -2.99
N GLU A 32 0.26 0.66 -3.93
CA GLU A 32 -0.67 1.56 -4.60
C GLU A 32 -2.12 1.16 -4.32
N ASN A 33 -2.99 2.15 -4.10
CA ASN A 33 -4.44 1.98 -4.08
C ASN A 33 -4.98 1.96 -5.50
N LEU A 34 -5.62 0.86 -5.88
CA LEU A 34 -6.25 0.73 -7.19
C LEU A 34 -7.72 1.12 -7.16
N TYR A 35 -8.43 0.77 -6.09
CA TYR A 35 -9.86 1.00 -6.01
C TYR A 35 -10.37 1.04 -4.58
N TYR A 36 -11.28 1.97 -4.32
CA TYR A 36 -12.11 1.99 -3.14
C TYR A 36 -13.54 2.42 -3.54
N GLY A 37 -14.51 1.55 -3.33
CA GLY A 37 -15.89 1.87 -3.74
C GLY A 37 -16.87 0.71 -3.58
N LYS A 38 -17.95 0.75 -4.35
CA LYS A 38 -18.96 -0.32 -4.36
C LYS A 38 -18.32 -1.67 -4.67
N ALA A 39 -18.89 -2.73 -4.09
CA ALA A 39 -18.41 -4.09 -4.33
C ALA A 39 -18.34 -4.42 -5.82
N ILE A 40 -17.18 -4.86 -6.26
CA ILE A 40 -16.93 -5.38 -7.59
C ILE A 40 -16.57 -6.86 -7.52
N ARG A 41 -16.75 -7.56 -8.64
CA ARG A 41 -16.44 -8.99 -8.72
C ARG A 41 -14.93 -9.20 -8.58
N ASP A 42 -14.57 -10.19 -7.78
CA ASP A 42 -13.20 -10.63 -7.64
C ASP A 42 -12.63 -11.19 -8.96
N LYS A 43 -11.39 -10.82 -9.27
CA LYS A 43 -10.63 -11.25 -10.45
C LYS A 43 -9.18 -11.50 -10.07
N GLU A 44 -8.49 -12.32 -10.87
CA GLU A 44 -7.06 -12.57 -10.69
C GLU A 44 -6.18 -11.37 -11.03
N ASP A 45 -6.68 -10.48 -11.89
CA ASP A 45 -5.95 -9.29 -12.34
C ASP A 45 -6.83 -8.05 -12.30
N PHE A 46 -6.31 -7.00 -11.69
CA PHE A 46 -6.90 -5.68 -11.57
C PHE A 46 -6.03 -4.58 -12.22
N SER A 47 -5.10 -4.96 -13.09
CA SER A 47 -4.18 -4.02 -13.76
C SER A 47 -4.90 -2.90 -14.53
N TYR A 48 -6.09 -3.18 -15.04
CA TYR A 48 -6.93 -2.18 -15.72
C TYR A 48 -7.40 -1.01 -14.83
N LEU A 49 -7.17 -1.09 -13.50
CA LEU A 49 -7.47 -0.01 -12.55
C LEU A 49 -6.28 0.92 -12.30
N HIS A 50 -5.10 0.58 -12.82
CA HIS A 50 -3.95 1.47 -12.75
C HIS A 50 -4.21 2.75 -13.53
N GLU A 51 -3.89 3.87 -12.92
CA GLU A 51 -3.86 5.15 -13.60
C GLU A 51 -2.41 5.51 -13.95
N GLU A 52 -2.03 5.25 -15.18
CA GLU A 52 -0.72 5.65 -15.69
C GLU A 52 -0.78 7.05 -16.28
N ILE A 53 -0.10 7.99 -15.65
CA ILE A 53 0.07 9.33 -16.19
C ILE A 53 1.52 9.47 -16.65
N MET A 54 1.74 9.33 -17.95
CA MET A 54 3.03 9.62 -18.57
C MET A 54 3.22 11.13 -18.72
N ARG A 55 4.12 11.71 -17.94
CA ARG A 55 4.58 13.07 -18.12
C ARG A 55 6.09 13.08 -18.26
N SER A 56 6.59 13.61 -19.39
CA SER A 56 8.00 13.93 -19.55
C SER A 56 8.43 15.01 -18.55
N LEU A 57 9.62 14.94 -18.01
CA LEU A 57 10.26 15.91 -17.11
C LEU A 57 9.88 15.81 -15.62
N MET A 58 9.27 14.73 -15.17
CA MET A 58 9.01 14.53 -13.75
C MET A 58 10.04 13.61 -13.11
N ALA A 59 10.22 13.75 -11.79
CA ALA A 59 11.10 12.88 -11.03
C ALA A 59 10.65 11.43 -11.17
N VAL A 60 11.44 10.64 -11.89
CA VAL A 60 11.21 9.21 -12.11
C VAL A 60 11.98 8.44 -11.05
N CYS A 61 11.28 7.67 -10.24
CA CYS A 61 11.88 6.90 -9.16
C CYS A 61 12.16 5.44 -9.53
N VAL A 62 11.86 5.02 -10.75
CA VAL A 62 12.11 3.67 -11.22
C VAL A 62 12.92 3.73 -12.51
N PRO A 63 14.16 3.17 -12.51
CA PRO A 63 14.90 2.96 -13.74
C PRO A 63 14.28 1.75 -14.45
N GLU A 64 13.63 2.02 -15.58
CA GLU A 64 13.15 1.12 -16.62
C GLU A 64 12.43 -0.21 -16.23
N PRO A 65 11.42 -0.61 -17.01
CA PRO A 65 10.90 0.00 -18.25
C PRO A 65 9.52 0.66 -18.07
N GLY A 66 9.38 1.63 -17.27
CA GLY A 66 8.13 2.36 -17.11
C GLY A 66 8.37 3.70 -16.45
N LEU A 67 7.83 4.75 -17.03
CA LEU A 67 7.86 6.09 -16.45
C LEU A 67 6.88 6.17 -15.29
N LEU A 68 7.15 5.45 -14.18
CA LEU A 68 6.35 5.54 -12.97
C LEU A 68 6.71 6.82 -12.21
N SER A 69 5.80 7.78 -12.22
CA SER A 69 5.96 8.98 -11.41
C SER A 69 5.24 8.82 -10.08
N MET A 70 6.00 8.76 -8.99
CA MET A 70 5.47 8.62 -7.64
C MET A 70 4.51 9.75 -7.25
N GLN A 71 4.67 10.92 -7.85
CA GLN A 71 3.80 12.08 -7.62
C GLN A 71 2.34 11.87 -8.06
N TYR A 72 2.11 11.00 -9.04
CA TYR A 72 0.77 10.73 -9.60
C TYR A 72 0.22 9.38 -9.19
N THR A 73 1.03 8.56 -8.55
CA THR A 73 0.61 7.26 -8.04
C THR A 73 -0.24 7.45 -6.78
N LYS A 74 -1.30 6.69 -6.64
CA LYS A 74 -2.15 6.67 -5.44
C LYS A 74 -1.52 5.78 -4.38
N GLN A 75 -0.41 6.22 -3.79
CA GLN A 75 0.29 5.42 -2.78
C GLN A 75 -0.58 5.21 -1.53
N GLU A 76 -0.56 3.99 -0.99
CA GLU A 76 -1.18 3.68 0.31
C GLU A 76 -0.43 4.34 1.47
N TYR A 77 0.89 4.39 1.38
CA TYR A 77 1.78 4.99 2.36
C TYR A 77 2.77 5.94 1.68
N PRO A 78 2.33 7.12 1.27
CA PRO A 78 3.24 8.11 0.70
C PRO A 78 4.28 8.52 1.75
N VAL A 79 5.55 8.50 1.36
CA VAL A 79 6.69 8.88 2.19
C VAL A 79 7.53 9.93 1.48
N TYR A 80 8.20 10.77 2.26
CA TYR A 80 9.03 11.82 1.73
C TYR A 80 10.40 11.29 1.28
N GLY A 81 10.86 11.72 0.11
CA GLY A 81 12.25 11.55 -0.33
C GLY A 81 12.48 10.50 -1.42
N THR A 82 11.43 9.88 -1.97
CA THR A 82 11.54 8.89 -3.07
C THR A 82 10.86 9.37 -4.36
N GLY A 83 10.90 10.70 -4.61
CA GLY A 83 10.27 11.33 -5.78
C GLY A 83 8.80 11.70 -5.55
N ASP A 84 8.26 11.46 -4.37
CA ASP A 84 7.00 12.02 -3.93
C ASP A 84 7.26 13.16 -2.95
N TYR A 85 6.78 14.35 -3.29
CA TYR A 85 6.93 15.58 -2.50
C TYR A 85 5.60 16.04 -1.90
N ARG A 86 4.57 15.21 -1.96
CA ARG A 86 3.29 15.44 -1.29
C ARG A 86 3.45 15.27 0.23
N SER A 87 2.43 15.67 0.99
CA SER A 87 2.43 15.43 2.43
C SER A 87 2.51 13.92 2.72
N PRO A 88 3.51 13.47 3.48
CA PRO A 88 3.68 12.05 3.78
C PRO A 88 2.61 11.58 4.76
N ALA A 89 2.26 10.29 4.69
CA ALA A 89 1.38 9.65 5.65
C ALA A 89 2.06 9.48 7.03
N LEU A 90 3.38 9.40 7.02
CA LEU A 90 4.21 9.20 8.20
C LEU A 90 5.53 9.94 8.03
N THR A 91 5.94 10.71 9.04
CA THR A 91 7.25 11.33 9.12
C THR A 91 8.09 10.61 10.17
N VAL A 92 9.24 10.09 9.74
CA VAL A 92 10.21 9.44 10.61
C VAL A 92 11.50 10.25 10.59
N ARG A 93 11.87 10.84 11.72
CA ARG A 93 13.15 11.53 11.86
C ARG A 93 14.21 10.55 12.32
N GLN A 94 15.23 10.36 11.50
CA GLN A 94 16.39 9.54 11.80
C GLN A 94 17.36 10.27 12.73
N GLU A 95 18.31 9.56 13.36
CA GLU A 95 19.31 10.13 14.25
C GLU A 95 20.18 11.20 13.59
N ASN A 96 20.46 11.05 12.29
CA ASN A 96 21.21 12.04 11.50
C ASN A 96 20.38 13.25 11.07
N GLY A 97 19.11 13.35 11.51
CA GLY A 97 18.17 14.42 11.18
C GLY A 97 17.47 14.26 9.82
N SER A 98 17.77 13.24 9.04
CA SER A 98 17.09 12.95 7.79
C SER A 98 15.65 12.47 8.03
N GLU A 99 14.74 12.90 7.16
CA GLU A 99 13.34 12.43 7.14
C GLU A 99 13.03 11.58 5.90
N ILE A 100 14.08 11.22 5.14
CA ILE A 100 13.95 10.41 3.94
C ILE A 100 13.76 8.95 4.33
N VAL A 101 12.65 8.35 3.90
CA VAL A 101 12.33 6.93 4.09
C VAL A 101 11.81 6.34 2.77
N ASP A 102 11.99 5.03 2.59
CA ASP A 102 11.51 4.30 1.42
C ASP A 102 10.93 2.97 1.88
N PHE A 103 9.63 2.95 2.16
CA PHE A 103 8.94 1.76 2.62
C PHE A 103 8.60 0.83 1.46
N LYS A 104 9.23 -0.33 1.45
CA LYS A 104 8.96 -1.42 0.50
C LYS A 104 8.29 -2.58 1.19
N TYR A 105 7.31 -3.16 0.52
CA TYR A 105 6.65 -4.37 0.97
C TYR A 105 7.68 -5.51 1.15
N VAL A 106 7.53 -6.24 2.26
CA VAL A 106 8.33 -7.44 2.55
C VAL A 106 7.43 -8.66 2.71
N SER A 107 6.39 -8.55 3.52
CA SER A 107 5.51 -9.67 3.81
C SER A 107 4.12 -9.21 4.23
N HIS A 108 3.19 -10.13 4.26
CA HIS A 108 1.86 -9.91 4.81
C HIS A 108 1.36 -11.14 5.58
N GLU A 109 0.39 -10.93 6.44
CA GLU A 109 -0.34 -11.98 7.14
C GLU A 109 -1.84 -11.69 7.03
N ILE A 110 -2.63 -12.69 6.63
CA ILE A 110 -4.09 -12.62 6.63
C ILE A 110 -4.61 -13.58 7.70
N TYR A 111 -5.38 -13.07 8.65
CA TYR A 111 -5.90 -13.88 9.76
C TYR A 111 -7.30 -13.47 10.19
N GLY A 112 -8.00 -14.39 10.86
CA GLY A 112 -9.30 -14.12 11.47
C GLY A 112 -9.17 -13.31 12.76
N GLY A 113 -10.15 -12.42 12.99
CA GLY A 113 -10.16 -11.55 14.15
C GLY A 113 -9.34 -10.28 13.98
N LYS A 114 -9.26 -9.51 15.06
CA LYS A 114 -8.51 -8.25 15.12
C LYS A 114 -7.59 -8.25 16.34
N LYS A 115 -6.29 -8.16 16.10
CA LYS A 115 -5.29 -8.01 17.19
C LYS A 115 -5.46 -6.63 17.85
N LYS A 116 -5.40 -6.60 19.18
CA LYS A 116 -5.36 -5.36 19.93
C LYS A 116 -3.93 -4.79 19.88
N LEU A 117 -3.80 -3.58 19.39
CA LEU A 117 -2.53 -2.86 19.37
C LEU A 117 -2.31 -2.19 20.73
N ALA A 118 -1.24 -2.55 21.44
CA ALA A 118 -0.92 -1.97 22.74
C ALA A 118 -0.56 -0.49 22.59
N GLY A 119 -1.24 0.38 23.36
CA GLY A 119 -0.96 1.82 23.37
C GLY A 119 -1.43 2.61 22.14
N LEU A 120 -2.09 1.97 21.17
CA LEU A 120 -2.60 2.62 19.97
C LEU A 120 -4.14 2.58 19.92
N PRO A 121 -4.77 3.62 19.36
CA PRO A 121 -6.20 3.59 19.09
C PRO A 121 -6.52 2.51 18.05
N ALA A 122 -7.66 1.85 18.23
CA ALA A 122 -8.13 0.85 17.29
C ALA A 122 -9.63 1.02 17.06
N THR A 123 -10.09 0.70 15.85
CA THR A 123 -11.52 0.62 15.57
C THR A 123 -12.15 -0.53 16.36
N TYR A 124 -13.37 -0.33 16.81
CA TYR A 124 -14.11 -1.32 17.58
C TYR A 124 -14.62 -2.47 16.70
N THR A 125 -14.61 -3.67 17.23
CA THR A 125 -15.19 -4.87 16.61
C THR A 125 -16.01 -5.59 17.68
N GLU A 126 -17.31 -5.74 17.48
CA GLU A 126 -18.18 -6.42 18.46
C GLU A 126 -17.86 -7.91 18.58
N ARG A 127 -17.65 -8.56 17.45
CA ARG A 127 -17.35 -9.98 17.38
C ARG A 127 -16.08 -10.21 16.58
N GLN A 128 -15.13 -10.91 17.19
CA GLN A 128 -13.85 -11.23 16.56
C GLN A 128 -14.01 -12.12 15.32
N GLU A 129 -15.02 -12.99 15.30
CA GLU A 129 -15.29 -13.90 14.17
C GLU A 129 -15.76 -13.17 12.92
N GLU A 130 -16.28 -11.95 13.07
CA GLU A 130 -16.75 -11.12 11.95
C GLU A 130 -15.63 -10.30 11.28
N ALA A 131 -14.49 -10.23 11.96
CA ALA A 131 -13.32 -9.49 11.46
C ALA A 131 -12.35 -10.43 10.73
N THR A 132 -11.76 -9.93 9.67
CA THR A 132 -10.56 -10.48 9.04
C THR A 132 -9.57 -9.35 8.91
N SER A 133 -8.34 -9.60 9.31
CA SER A 133 -7.26 -8.60 9.30
C SER A 133 -6.22 -8.93 8.24
N LEU A 134 -5.67 -7.90 7.66
CA LEU A 134 -4.49 -7.93 6.81
C LEU A 134 -3.41 -7.08 7.49
N ASP A 135 -2.36 -7.73 7.93
CA ASP A 135 -1.15 -7.06 8.42
C ASP A 135 -0.13 -7.04 7.28
N ILE A 136 0.37 -5.87 6.94
CA ILE A 136 1.42 -5.69 5.93
C ILE A 136 2.66 -5.17 6.64
N THR A 137 3.80 -5.78 6.36
CA THR A 137 5.11 -5.39 6.90
C THR A 137 5.93 -4.71 5.81
N PRO A 138 5.99 -3.39 5.79
CA PRO A 138 6.96 -2.67 4.96
C PRO A 138 8.26 -2.46 5.71
N VAL A 139 9.38 -2.37 5.00
CA VAL A 139 10.70 -2.05 5.55
C VAL A 139 11.35 -0.93 4.76
N SER A 140 11.97 0.01 5.44
CA SER A 140 12.82 1.04 4.84
C SER A 140 14.29 0.67 5.03
N TYR A 141 15.04 0.66 3.93
CA TYR A 141 16.47 0.34 3.92
C TYR A 141 17.36 1.58 3.79
N THR A 142 16.82 2.79 3.97
CA THR A 142 17.53 4.05 3.69
C THR A 142 18.70 4.35 4.64
N HIS A 143 18.86 3.60 5.73
CA HIS A 143 19.90 3.84 6.75
C HIS A 143 20.89 2.69 6.94
N LEU A 144 21.00 1.80 5.96
CA LEU A 144 21.92 0.66 6.02
C LEU A 144 23.26 0.92 5.28
N ARG A 145 23.81 2.13 5.39
CA ARG A 145 25.20 2.39 4.98
C ARG A 145 25.84 3.46 5.83
#